data_0c0ac66c9e2d09dfbac8a35a0614406f
#
_entry.id   0c0ac66c9e2d09dfbac8a35a0614406f
#
_cell.length_a   1.000
_cell.length_b   1.000
_cell.length_c   1.000
_cell.angle_alpha   90.00
_cell.angle_beta   90.00
_cell.angle_gamma   90.00
#
_symmetry.space_group_name_H-M   'P 1'
#
loop_
_entity.id
_entity.type
_entity.pdbx_description
1 polymer ?
#
loop_
_entity_poly.entity_id
_entity_poly.type
_entity_poly.pdbx_seq_one_letter_code
_entity_poly.pdbx_strand_id
1 'polypeptide(L)'
;ASGDRVLNDLAGFFRSQVREEDLVARMGGEEFIIAIPETGIEGARTLAYRIGEAVRGFQWEHEDGETFGVTLSIGLTSLDDGTPRRGDAQRLLDRMISEADMALYHCKANGRDQVAAFTDPETAADS
;
A
#
# COMPACT_ATOMS: atom_id res chain seq x y z
N ALA A 1 6.83 15.55 16.14
CA ALA A 1 5.39 15.67 15.88
C ALA A 1 4.74 14.30 15.86
N SER A 2 3.47 14.22 16.26
CA SER A 2 2.75 12.95 16.32
C SER A 2 2.62 12.26 14.95
N GLY A 3 2.55 13.04 13.88
CA GLY A 3 2.48 12.49 12.53
C GLY A 3 3.73 11.71 12.14
N ASP A 4 4.90 12.21 12.48
CA ASP A 4 6.17 11.51 12.20
C ASP A 4 6.28 10.22 13.01
N ARG A 5 5.82 10.24 14.24
CA ARG A 5 5.81 9.04 15.08
C ARG A 5 4.92 7.95 14.48
N VAL A 6 3.71 8.32 14.04
CA VAL A 6 2.80 7.37 13.39
C VAL A 6 3.43 6.77 12.15
N LEU A 7 4.03 7.59 11.29
CA LEU A 7 4.65 7.11 10.06
C LEU A 7 5.84 6.20 10.33
N ASN A 8 6.66 6.51 11.33
CA ASN A 8 7.78 5.66 11.71
C ASN A 8 7.29 4.32 12.26
N ASP A 9 6.26 4.32 13.08
CA ASP A 9 5.68 3.11 13.64
C ASP A 9 5.07 2.24 12.54
N LEU A 10 4.38 2.85 11.59
CA LEU A 10 3.82 2.13 10.45
C LEU A 10 4.92 1.52 9.58
N ALA A 11 5.99 2.24 9.32
CA ALA A 11 7.11 1.71 8.54
C ALA A 11 7.70 0.46 9.21
N GLY A 12 7.90 0.52 10.52
CA GLY A 12 8.39 -0.64 11.29
C GLY A 12 7.42 -1.80 11.23
N PHE A 13 6.12 -1.52 11.36
CA PHE A 13 5.11 -2.56 11.27
C PHE A 13 5.10 -3.22 9.88
N PHE A 14 5.15 -2.41 8.81
CA PHE A 14 5.16 -2.96 7.45
C PHE A 14 6.36 -3.88 7.24
N ARG A 15 7.54 -3.48 7.70
CA ARG A 15 8.75 -4.33 7.60
C ARG A 15 8.59 -5.65 8.34
N SER A 16 7.84 -5.66 9.45
CA SER A 16 7.60 -6.89 10.22
C SER A 16 6.64 -7.84 9.51
N GLN A 17 5.86 -7.35 8.54
CA GLN A 17 4.84 -8.16 7.86
C GLN A 17 5.33 -8.77 6.55
N VAL A 18 6.52 -8.41 6.11
CA VAL A 18 7.08 -8.86 4.83
C VAL A 18 8.38 -9.63 5.07
N ARG A 19 8.86 -10.29 4.02
CA ARG A 19 10.08 -11.08 4.07
C ARG A 19 11.29 -10.18 3.92
N GLU A 20 12.46 -10.71 4.25
CA GLU A 20 13.72 -9.96 4.16
C GLU A 20 13.99 -9.46 2.74
N GLU A 21 13.65 -10.26 1.72
CA GLU A 21 13.84 -9.89 0.32
C GLU A 21 12.82 -8.87 -0.18
N ASP A 22 11.76 -8.61 0.59
CA ASP A 22 10.74 -7.65 0.21
C ASP A 22 11.19 -6.23 0.55
N LEU A 23 10.69 -5.27 -0.20
CA LEU A 23 11.07 -3.86 -0.04
C LEU A 23 9.93 -3.06 0.58
N VAL A 24 10.25 -2.26 1.58
CA VAL A 24 9.34 -1.23 2.11
C VAL A 24 10.03 0.12 1.95
N ALA A 25 9.39 1.04 1.28
CA ALA A 25 9.93 2.38 1.05
C ALA A 25 8.86 3.44 1.28
N ARG A 26 9.28 4.57 1.81
CA ARG A 26 8.41 5.74 1.94
C ARG A 26 8.66 6.64 0.75
N MET A 27 7.59 6.98 0.02
CA MET A 27 7.69 7.78 -1.21
C MET A 27 7.54 9.27 -0.98
N GLY A 28 7.35 9.67 0.26
CA GLY A 28 7.12 11.06 0.62
C GLY A 28 5.73 11.23 1.21
N GLY A 29 5.56 12.27 2.00
CA GLY A 29 4.28 12.49 2.67
C GLY A 29 3.86 11.28 3.49
N GLU A 30 2.68 10.79 3.23
CA GLU A 30 2.05 9.66 3.92
C GLU A 30 2.06 8.37 3.08
N GLU A 31 2.78 8.34 1.96
CA GLU A 31 2.71 7.21 1.04
C GLU A 31 3.88 6.27 1.21
N PHE A 32 3.57 4.97 1.23
CA PHE A 32 4.56 3.89 1.27
C PHE A 32 4.39 3.00 0.07
N ILE A 33 5.48 2.39 -0.37
CA ILE A 33 5.47 1.33 -1.37
C ILE A 33 6.01 0.07 -0.74
N ILE A 34 5.32 -1.04 -0.97
CA ILE A 34 5.78 -2.37 -0.58
C ILE A 34 5.89 -3.20 -1.85
N ALA A 35 7.08 -3.69 -2.14
CA ALA A 35 7.32 -4.54 -3.29
C ALA A 35 7.62 -5.96 -2.81
N ILE A 36 6.82 -6.93 -3.27
CA ILE A 36 6.92 -8.31 -2.84
C ILE A 36 7.18 -9.19 -4.08
N PRO A 37 8.47 -9.48 -4.37
CA PRO A 37 8.82 -10.30 -5.52
C PRO A 37 8.15 -11.68 -5.48
N GLU A 38 7.87 -12.22 -6.66
CA GLU A 38 7.32 -13.55 -6.83
C GLU A 38 5.97 -13.78 -6.15
N THR A 39 5.23 -12.70 -5.86
CA THR A 39 3.90 -12.77 -5.27
C THR A 39 2.91 -12.19 -6.26
N GLY A 40 1.88 -12.96 -6.59
CA GLY A 40 0.82 -12.51 -7.49
C GLY A 40 -0.17 -11.59 -6.79
N ILE A 41 -1.15 -11.11 -7.58
CA ILE A 41 -2.13 -10.13 -7.07
C ILE A 41 -2.94 -10.66 -5.89
N GLU A 42 -3.28 -11.94 -5.88
CA GLU A 42 -4.08 -12.50 -4.78
C GLU A 42 -3.28 -12.59 -3.49
N GLY A 43 -2.00 -12.92 -3.57
CA GLY A 43 -1.11 -12.91 -2.40
C GLY A 43 -0.91 -11.49 -1.87
N ALA A 44 -0.77 -10.53 -2.78
CA ALA A 44 -0.65 -9.12 -2.40
C ALA A 44 -1.94 -8.61 -1.75
N ARG A 45 -3.09 -9.00 -2.27
CA ARG A 45 -4.39 -8.64 -1.70
C ARG A 45 -4.55 -9.19 -0.29
N THR A 46 -4.17 -10.45 -0.08
CA THR A 46 -4.22 -11.08 1.25
C THR A 46 -3.34 -10.33 2.24
N LEU A 47 -2.12 -9.99 1.85
CA LEU A 47 -1.21 -9.21 2.69
C LEU A 47 -1.79 -7.83 3.00
N ALA A 48 -2.35 -7.16 2.00
CA ALA A 48 -2.92 -5.83 2.17
C ALA A 48 -4.10 -5.83 3.15
N TYR A 49 -5.00 -6.81 3.04
CA TYR A 49 -6.11 -6.94 3.99
C TYR A 49 -5.61 -7.19 5.40
N ARG A 50 -4.62 -8.04 5.56
CA ARG A 50 -4.05 -8.33 6.88
C ARG A 50 -3.44 -7.07 7.50
N ILE A 51 -2.67 -6.32 6.72
CA ILE A 51 -2.05 -5.08 7.18
C ILE A 51 -3.11 -4.03 7.54
N GLY A 52 -4.10 -3.83 6.69
CA GLY A 52 -5.16 -2.86 6.93
C GLY A 52 -5.97 -3.19 8.19
N GLU A 53 -6.29 -4.46 8.38
CA GLU A 53 -7.01 -4.95 9.55
C GLU A 53 -6.22 -4.68 10.83
N ALA A 54 -4.92 -4.99 10.82
CA ALA A 54 -4.08 -4.81 12.00
C ALA A 54 -3.94 -3.33 12.35
N VAL A 55 -3.77 -2.46 11.36
CA VAL A 55 -3.57 -1.03 11.59
C VAL A 55 -4.82 -0.38 12.19
N ARG A 56 -6.01 -0.87 11.85
CA ARG A 56 -7.24 -0.36 12.46
C ARG A 56 -7.26 -0.51 13.97
N GLY A 57 -6.54 -1.50 14.50
CA GLY A 57 -6.46 -1.75 15.94
C GLY A 57 -5.39 -0.94 16.66
N PHE A 58 -4.54 -0.23 15.93
CA PHE A 58 -3.46 0.53 16.54
C PHE A 58 -4.00 1.87 17.07
N GLN A 59 -3.43 2.30 18.19
CA GLN A 59 -3.76 3.59 18.78
C GLN A 59 -2.50 4.34 19.19
N TRP A 60 -2.54 5.63 19.04
CA TRP A 60 -1.49 6.56 19.46
C TRP A 60 -2.10 7.59 20.40
N GLU A 61 -1.27 8.25 21.19
CA GLU A 61 -1.71 9.31 22.07
C GLU A 61 -1.27 10.67 21.55
N HIS A 62 -2.18 11.63 21.63
CA HIS A 62 -1.84 13.06 21.50
C HIS A 62 -1.15 13.53 22.76
N GLU A 63 -0.53 14.72 22.70
CA GLU A 63 0.12 15.33 23.87
C GLU A 63 -0.84 15.57 25.04
N ASP A 64 -2.12 15.76 24.74
CA ASP A 64 -3.17 15.94 25.75
C ASP A 64 -3.66 14.64 26.38
N GLY A 65 -3.15 13.50 25.95
CA GLY A 65 -3.53 12.20 26.46
C GLY A 65 -4.66 11.53 25.72
N GLU A 66 -5.34 12.21 24.78
CA GLU A 66 -6.37 11.58 23.97
C GLU A 66 -5.74 10.61 22.96
N THR A 67 -6.42 9.49 22.73
CA THR A 67 -5.94 8.50 21.77
C THR A 67 -6.59 8.70 20.41
N PHE A 68 -5.90 8.25 19.38
CA PHE A 68 -6.42 8.26 18.02
C PHE A 68 -5.90 7.06 17.25
N GLY A 69 -6.62 6.69 16.21
CA GLY A 69 -6.21 5.65 15.28
C GLY A 69 -6.13 6.18 13.87
N VAL A 70 -5.63 5.35 12.98
CA VAL A 70 -5.59 5.65 11.55
C VAL A 70 -6.09 4.45 10.77
N THR A 71 -6.47 4.68 9.52
CA THR A 71 -6.81 3.63 8.59
C THR A 71 -5.91 3.73 7.36
N LEU A 72 -5.83 2.65 6.60
CA LEU A 72 -5.02 2.62 5.39
C LEU A 72 -5.92 2.46 4.17
N SER A 73 -5.58 3.21 3.12
CA SER A 73 -6.08 2.95 1.77
C SER A 73 -4.92 2.33 1.00
N ILE A 74 -5.14 1.21 0.33
CA ILE A 74 -4.08 0.43 -0.31
C ILE A 74 -4.46 0.14 -1.74
N GLY A 75 -3.62 0.62 -2.67
CA GLY A 75 -3.74 0.31 -4.09
C GLY A 75 -2.71 -0.75 -4.46
N LEU A 76 -3.13 -1.72 -5.26
CA LEU A 76 -2.31 -2.87 -5.65
C LEU A 76 -2.16 -2.97 -7.16
N THR A 77 -1.00 -3.46 -7.57
CA THR A 77 -0.82 -3.98 -8.92
C THR A 77 0.17 -5.14 -8.86
N SER A 78 0.23 -5.92 -9.92
CA SER A 78 1.21 -6.99 -10.04
C SER A 78 1.61 -7.16 -11.50
N LEU A 79 2.71 -7.88 -11.72
CA LEU A 79 3.10 -8.31 -13.04
C LEU A 79 2.42 -9.63 -13.34
N ASP A 80 1.75 -9.70 -14.49
CA ASP A 80 1.19 -10.96 -14.98
C ASP A 80 2.29 -11.85 -15.53
N ASP A 81 2.04 -13.15 -15.55
CA ASP A 81 2.96 -14.10 -16.15
C ASP A 81 3.25 -13.79 -17.62
N GLY A 82 2.28 -13.19 -18.32
CA GLY A 82 2.44 -12.76 -19.70
C GLY A 82 3.06 -11.40 -19.90
N THR A 83 3.40 -10.69 -18.82
CA THR A 83 3.99 -9.36 -18.94
C THR A 83 5.43 -9.46 -19.43
N PRO A 84 5.80 -8.79 -20.54
CA PRO A 84 7.17 -8.79 -20.98
C PRO A 84 8.10 -8.18 -19.92
N ARG A 85 9.12 -8.94 -19.53
CA ARG A 85 10.12 -8.47 -18.55
C ARG A 85 11.36 -7.92 -19.24
N ARG A 86 11.29 -7.76 -20.55
CA ARG A 86 12.38 -7.20 -21.34
C ARG A 86 12.20 -5.69 -21.46
N GLY A 87 13.31 -5.01 -21.52
CA GLY A 87 13.35 -3.59 -21.73
C GLY A 87 13.79 -2.85 -20.50
N ASP A 88 13.39 -1.60 -20.42
CA ASP A 88 13.80 -0.70 -19.36
C ASP A 88 13.07 -1.05 -18.04
N ALA A 89 13.83 -1.50 -17.05
CA ALA A 89 13.30 -1.82 -15.74
C ALA A 89 12.67 -0.59 -15.07
N GLN A 90 13.23 0.60 -15.33
CA GLN A 90 12.69 1.83 -14.79
C GLN A 90 11.28 2.12 -15.33
N ARG A 91 11.07 1.90 -16.63
CA ARG A 91 9.74 2.07 -17.23
C ARG A 91 8.71 1.12 -16.63
N LEU A 92 9.10 -0.12 -16.38
CA LEU A 92 8.23 -1.11 -15.79
C LEU A 92 7.84 -0.71 -14.36
N LEU A 93 8.83 -0.28 -13.58
CA LEU A 93 8.58 0.19 -12.22
C LEU A 93 7.66 1.41 -12.21
N ASP A 94 7.92 2.39 -13.08
CA ASP A 94 7.11 3.60 -13.18
C ASP A 94 5.65 3.24 -13.53
N ARG A 95 5.46 2.29 -14.43
CA ARG A 95 4.12 1.82 -14.81
C ARG A 95 3.41 1.17 -13.62
N MET A 96 4.11 0.31 -12.89
CA MET A 96 3.52 -0.35 -11.73
C MET A 96 3.12 0.65 -10.64
N ILE A 97 3.98 1.63 -10.38
CA ILE A 97 3.67 2.68 -9.41
C ILE A 97 2.44 3.46 -9.85
N SER A 98 2.37 3.83 -11.13
CA SER A 98 1.23 4.55 -11.69
C SER A 98 -0.06 3.74 -11.56
N GLU A 99 -0.03 2.45 -11.86
CA GLU A 99 -1.19 1.57 -11.73
C GLU A 99 -1.66 1.45 -10.27
N ALA A 100 -0.72 1.27 -9.36
CA ALA A 100 -1.05 1.20 -7.93
C ALA A 100 -1.62 2.53 -7.43
N ASP A 101 -1.10 3.65 -7.93
CA ASP A 101 -1.63 4.98 -7.59
C ASP A 101 -3.06 5.17 -8.08
N MET A 102 -3.39 4.66 -9.26
CA MET A 102 -4.77 4.71 -9.77
C MET A 102 -5.71 3.92 -8.88
N ALA A 103 -5.30 2.74 -8.45
CA ALA A 103 -6.08 1.94 -7.51
C ALA A 103 -6.21 2.64 -6.15
N LEU A 104 -5.14 3.27 -5.70
CA LEU A 104 -5.15 4.04 -4.45
C LEU A 104 -6.12 5.23 -4.55
N TYR A 105 -6.11 5.93 -5.69
CA TYR A 105 -7.05 7.02 -5.93
C TYR A 105 -8.50 6.54 -5.81
N HIS A 106 -8.79 5.37 -6.38
CA HIS A 106 -10.12 4.77 -6.25
C HIS A 106 -10.51 4.60 -4.78
N CYS A 107 -9.59 4.08 -3.95
CA CYS A 107 -9.85 3.93 -2.52
C CYS A 107 -10.15 5.27 -1.85
N LYS A 108 -9.36 6.29 -2.15
CA LYS A 108 -9.54 7.62 -1.56
C LYS A 108 -10.83 8.29 -2.01
N ALA A 109 -11.26 8.04 -3.25
CA ALA A 109 -12.50 8.59 -3.79
C ALA A 109 -13.75 7.89 -3.25
N ASN A 110 -13.60 6.67 -2.76
CA ASN A 110 -14.73 5.82 -2.34
C ASN A 110 -14.73 5.53 -0.83
N GLY A 111 -14.28 6.49 -0.03
CA GLY A 111 -14.42 6.43 1.42
C GLY A 111 -13.17 6.04 2.19
N ARG A 112 -12.06 5.77 1.51
CA ARG A 112 -10.80 5.38 2.15
C ARG A 112 -10.93 4.04 2.89
N ASP A 113 -9.96 3.66 3.68
CA ASP A 113 -9.97 2.45 4.52
C ASP A 113 -10.39 1.20 3.74
N GLN A 114 -9.72 0.96 2.61
CA GLN A 114 -10.05 -0.15 1.74
C GLN A 114 -8.85 -0.54 0.87
N VAL A 115 -8.96 -1.69 0.25
CA VAL A 115 -7.96 -2.22 -0.67
C VAL A 115 -8.59 -2.32 -2.05
N ALA A 116 -7.87 -1.86 -3.06
CA ALA A 116 -8.28 -2.00 -4.45
C ALA A 116 -7.09 -2.39 -5.31
N ALA A 117 -7.33 -3.23 -6.29
CA ALA A 117 -6.32 -3.59 -7.28
C ALA A 117 -6.60 -2.87 -8.59
N PHE A 118 -5.53 -2.56 -9.32
CA PHE A 118 -5.64 -1.87 -10.62
C PHE A 118 -6.54 -2.64 -11.59
N THR A 119 -6.54 -3.96 -11.51
CA THR A 119 -7.36 -4.82 -12.39
C THR A 119 -8.81 -4.92 -11.96
N ASP A 120 -9.20 -4.37 -10.81
CA ASP A 120 -10.59 -4.40 -10.39
C ASP A 120 -11.45 -3.50 -11.29
N PRO A 121 -12.64 -3.94 -11.72
CA PRO A 121 -13.49 -3.15 -12.62
C PRO A 121 -13.85 -1.78 -12.05
N GLU A 122 -14.04 -1.68 -10.75
CA GLU A 122 -14.40 -0.44 -10.07
C GLU A 122 -13.29 0.61 -10.19
N THR A 123 -12.03 0.18 -10.19
CA THR A 123 -10.88 1.07 -10.35
C THR A 123 -10.89 1.69 -11.74
N ALA A 124 -11.17 0.92 -12.77
CA ALA A 124 -11.24 1.42 -14.15
C ALA A 124 -12.34 2.46 -14.33
N ALA A 125 -13.45 2.33 -13.60
CA ALA A 125 -14.57 3.25 -13.70
C ALA A 125 -14.26 4.64 -13.15
N ASP A 126 -13.28 4.75 -12.27
CA ASP A 126 -12.89 6.02 -11.64
C ASP A 126 -11.75 6.74 -12.37
N SER A 127 -11.19 6.12 -13.40
CA SER A 127 -10.04 6.69 -14.12
C SER A 127 -10.41 7.52 -15.33
#